data_7c3bcab3b43b4bf821e3b0a250c3e9a7
#
_entry.id   7c3bcab3b43b4bf821e3b0a250c3e9a7
#
_cell.length_a   1.000
_cell.length_b   1.000
_cell.length_c   1.000
_cell.angle_alpha   90.00
_cell.angle_beta   90.00
_cell.angle_gamma   90.00
#
_symmetry.space_group_name_H-M   'P 1'
#
loop_
_entity.id
_entity.type
_entity.pdbx_description
1 polymer ?
#
loop_
_entity_poly.entity_id
_entity_poly.type
_entity_poly.pdbx_seq_one_letter_code
_entity_poly.pdbx_strand_id
1 'polypeptide(L)'
;MQKLAALLWKEIQELIPPTIFFFIAFNIIALTSALNLRQYGISFLTFAMAALGALVAGKAVLITDKLSFINRFPDKPLIYNVVWKTLIYWLAFILIQYLERLIHFLFRYESLSSANRHLFEEVVWPRFWAIQIWLLILLFVYCGFRELVRVVGRHTVIEMFFGRKV
;
A
#
# COMPACT_ATOMS: atom_id res chain seq x y z
N MET A 1 -23.58 16.03 -12.83
CA MET A 1 -22.76 14.94 -13.37
C MET A 1 -21.29 15.34 -13.59
N GLN A 2 -20.96 16.48 -14.20
CA GLN A 2 -19.56 16.91 -14.44
C GLN A 2 -18.70 17.09 -13.17
N LYS A 3 -19.24 17.61 -12.08
CA LYS A 3 -18.51 17.77 -10.80
C LYS A 3 -18.14 16.42 -10.16
N LEU A 4 -19.01 15.42 -10.28
CA LEU A 4 -18.76 14.08 -9.74
C LEU A 4 -17.67 13.35 -10.57
N ALA A 5 -17.72 13.48 -11.87
CA ALA A 5 -16.70 12.92 -12.77
C ALA A 5 -15.32 13.55 -12.52
N ALA A 6 -15.25 14.87 -12.30
CA ALA A 6 -14.00 15.56 -11.98
C ALA A 6 -13.42 15.13 -10.62
N LEU A 7 -14.26 14.91 -9.61
CA LEU A 7 -13.83 14.40 -8.30
C LEU A 7 -13.29 12.98 -8.41
N LEU A 8 -14.00 12.09 -9.11
CA LEU A 8 -13.55 10.72 -9.34
C LEU A 8 -12.24 10.69 -10.12
N TRP A 9 -12.10 11.53 -11.13
CA TRP A 9 -10.87 11.63 -11.93
C TRP A 9 -9.67 12.06 -11.08
N LYS A 10 -9.87 13.05 -10.20
CA LYS A 10 -8.83 13.49 -9.26
C LYS A 10 -8.41 12.37 -8.31
N GLU A 11 -9.37 11.63 -7.74
CA GLU A 11 -9.08 10.49 -6.84
C GLU A 11 -8.32 9.37 -7.56
N ILE A 12 -8.68 9.08 -8.83
CA ILE A 12 -7.95 8.11 -9.65
C ILE A 12 -6.51 8.58 -9.88
N GLN A 13 -6.29 9.85 -10.21
CA GLN A 13 -4.95 10.39 -10.42
C GLN A 13 -4.08 10.35 -9.15
N GLU A 14 -4.67 10.55 -7.98
CA GLU A 14 -3.97 10.44 -6.69
C GLU A 14 -3.66 8.97 -6.32
N LEU A 15 -4.50 8.02 -6.78
CA LEU A 15 -4.33 6.59 -6.54
C LEU A 15 -3.20 5.97 -7.40
N ILE A 16 -2.99 6.47 -8.62
CA ILE A 16 -2.06 5.90 -9.60
C ILE A 16 -0.62 5.79 -9.06
N PRO A 17 0.01 6.85 -8.52
CA PRO A 17 1.42 6.79 -8.10
C PRO A 17 1.70 5.71 -7.03
N PRO A 18 0.95 5.65 -5.91
CA PRO A 18 1.18 4.59 -4.93
C PRO A 18 0.89 3.20 -5.50
N THR A 19 -0.17 3.05 -6.30
CA THR A 19 -0.53 1.76 -6.89
C THR A 19 0.56 1.24 -7.83
N ILE A 20 1.15 2.09 -8.69
CA ILE A 20 2.25 1.70 -9.57
C ILE A 20 3.46 1.27 -8.74
N PHE A 21 3.83 2.03 -7.71
CA PHE A 21 4.95 1.69 -6.85
C PHE A 21 4.78 0.31 -6.21
N PHE A 22 3.63 0.06 -5.56
CA PHE A 22 3.36 -1.22 -4.92
C PHE A 22 3.17 -2.35 -5.93
N PHE A 23 2.63 -2.08 -7.11
CA PHE A 23 2.50 -3.06 -8.18
C PHE A 23 3.87 -3.57 -8.64
N ILE A 24 4.80 -2.68 -8.92
CA ILE A 24 6.17 -3.04 -9.30
C ILE A 24 6.84 -3.82 -8.16
N ALA A 25 6.79 -3.30 -6.94
CA ALA A 25 7.43 -3.91 -5.79
C ALA A 25 6.90 -5.32 -5.49
N PHE A 26 5.58 -5.51 -5.49
CA PHE A 26 4.97 -6.82 -5.23
C PHE A 26 5.25 -7.83 -6.34
N ASN A 27 5.32 -7.39 -7.60
CA ASN A 27 5.72 -8.27 -8.70
C ASN A 27 7.19 -8.70 -8.59
N ILE A 28 8.09 -7.81 -8.17
CA ILE A 28 9.51 -8.16 -7.91
C ILE A 28 9.58 -9.18 -6.76
N ILE A 29 8.85 -8.98 -5.67
CA ILE A 29 8.82 -9.93 -4.54
C ILE A 29 8.25 -11.28 -4.99
N ALA A 30 7.18 -11.29 -5.76
CA ALA A 30 6.59 -12.51 -6.29
C ALA A 30 7.56 -13.27 -7.19
N LEU A 31 8.24 -12.56 -8.09
CA LEU A 31 9.25 -13.13 -8.99
C LEU A 31 10.43 -13.71 -8.21
N THR A 32 11.01 -12.95 -7.29
CA THR A 32 12.16 -13.40 -6.49
C THR A 32 11.80 -14.59 -5.59
N SER A 33 10.60 -14.60 -5.03
CA SER A 33 10.09 -15.74 -4.25
C SER A 33 9.94 -16.99 -5.11
N ALA A 34 9.40 -16.87 -6.32
CA ALA A 34 9.25 -17.99 -7.25
C ALA A 34 10.62 -18.55 -7.69
N LEU A 35 11.60 -17.70 -7.97
CA LEU A 35 12.96 -18.11 -8.31
C LEU A 35 13.65 -18.84 -7.15
N ASN A 36 13.50 -18.36 -5.91
CA ASN A 36 14.07 -19.00 -4.72
C ASN A 36 13.48 -20.39 -4.45
N LEU A 37 12.19 -20.57 -4.68
CA LEU A 37 11.51 -21.85 -4.49
C LEU A 37 11.70 -22.82 -5.67
N ARG A 38 12.52 -22.47 -6.67
CA ARG A 38 12.70 -23.23 -7.91
C ARG A 38 11.39 -23.60 -8.63
N GLN A 39 10.37 -22.80 -8.43
CA GLN A 39 9.08 -22.96 -9.11
C GLN A 39 9.16 -22.27 -10.47
N TYR A 40 9.60 -23.03 -11.49
CA TYR A 40 9.77 -22.50 -12.85
C TYR A 40 8.46 -22.17 -13.58
N GLY A 41 7.29 -22.52 -13.01
CA GLY A 41 5.97 -22.19 -13.53
C GLY A 41 5.33 -21.06 -12.72
N ILE A 42 5.71 -19.80 -12.96
CA ILE A 42 5.04 -18.66 -12.33
C ILE A 42 3.64 -18.54 -12.94
N SER A 43 2.62 -18.81 -12.15
CA SER A 43 1.23 -18.69 -12.59
C SER A 43 0.87 -17.23 -12.82
N PHE A 44 0.09 -16.95 -13.87
CA PHE A 44 -0.57 -15.66 -14.09
C PHE A 44 -1.34 -15.18 -12.84
N LEU A 45 -1.88 -16.11 -12.07
CA LEU A 45 -2.56 -15.83 -10.80
C LEU A 45 -1.67 -15.11 -9.79
N THR A 46 -0.37 -15.39 -9.76
CA THR A 46 0.60 -14.71 -8.86
C THR A 46 0.69 -13.22 -9.17
N PHE A 47 0.75 -12.85 -10.44
CA PHE A 47 0.77 -11.45 -10.87
C PHE A 47 -0.58 -10.75 -10.62
N ALA A 48 -1.68 -11.45 -10.83
CA ALA A 48 -3.01 -10.92 -10.53
C ALA A 48 -3.17 -10.63 -9.02
N MET A 49 -2.70 -11.53 -8.15
CA MET A 49 -2.71 -11.32 -6.70
C MET A 49 -1.80 -10.15 -6.27
N ALA A 50 -0.65 -9.98 -6.91
CA ALA A 50 0.22 -8.83 -6.69
C ALA A 50 -0.46 -7.52 -7.10
N ALA A 51 -1.20 -7.50 -8.22
CA ALA A 51 -1.96 -6.34 -8.67
C ALA A 51 -3.10 -5.98 -7.69
N LEU A 52 -3.85 -6.97 -7.20
CA LEU A 52 -4.88 -6.76 -6.18
C LEU A 52 -4.28 -6.21 -4.88
N GLY A 53 -3.18 -6.79 -4.41
CA GLY A 53 -2.46 -6.28 -3.24
C GLY A 53 -2.00 -4.83 -3.41
N ALA A 54 -1.50 -4.46 -4.59
CA ALA A 54 -1.09 -3.11 -4.91
C ALA A 54 -2.27 -2.12 -4.89
N LEU A 55 -3.43 -2.52 -5.39
CA LEU A 55 -4.66 -1.71 -5.33
C LEU A 55 -5.11 -1.48 -3.88
N VAL A 56 -5.06 -2.51 -3.03
CA VAL A 56 -5.39 -2.38 -1.61
C VAL A 56 -4.41 -1.44 -0.91
N ALA A 57 -3.10 -1.58 -1.18
CA ALA A 57 -2.09 -0.69 -0.63
C ALA A 57 -2.28 0.76 -1.11
N GLY A 58 -2.55 0.97 -2.39
CA GLY A 58 -2.85 2.28 -2.97
C GLY A 58 -4.08 2.92 -2.32
N LYS A 59 -5.17 2.16 -2.13
CA LYS A 59 -6.37 2.64 -1.43
C LYS A 59 -6.07 3.01 0.03
N ALA A 60 -5.28 2.19 0.74
CA ALA A 60 -4.90 2.47 2.11
C ALA A 60 -4.15 3.81 2.22
N VAL A 61 -3.19 4.06 1.33
CA VAL A 61 -2.45 5.33 1.25
C VAL A 61 -3.42 6.48 0.95
N LEU A 62 -4.29 6.35 -0.05
CA LEU A 62 -5.22 7.40 -0.46
C LEU A 62 -6.20 7.79 0.66
N ILE A 63 -6.80 6.80 1.32
CA ILE A 63 -7.74 7.04 2.43
C ILE A 63 -7.01 7.74 3.58
N THR A 64 -5.82 7.27 3.90
CA THR A 64 -5.04 7.76 5.03
C THR A 64 -4.50 9.17 4.78
N ASP A 65 -4.15 9.50 3.54
CA ASP A 65 -3.71 10.85 3.16
C ASP A 65 -4.78 11.94 3.39
N LYS A 66 -6.04 11.55 3.36
CA LYS A 66 -7.16 12.47 3.65
C LYS A 66 -7.32 12.78 5.15
N LEU A 67 -6.60 12.04 6.02
CA LEU A 67 -6.66 12.28 7.46
C LEU A 67 -5.83 13.51 7.84
N SER A 68 -6.44 14.43 8.55
CA SER A 68 -5.81 15.71 8.94
C SER A 68 -4.58 15.56 9.83
N PHE A 69 -4.45 14.45 10.55
CA PHE A 69 -3.31 14.21 11.44
C PHE A 69 -2.10 13.52 10.77
N ILE A 70 -2.16 13.24 9.46
CA ILE A 70 -1.06 12.57 8.75
C ILE A 70 0.20 13.44 8.68
N ASN A 71 0.06 14.76 8.61
CA ASN A 71 1.15 15.74 8.56
C ASN A 71 1.37 16.41 9.94
N ARG A 72 1.51 15.61 10.98
CA ARG A 72 1.56 16.12 12.37
C ARG A 72 2.86 16.85 12.74
N PHE A 73 3.95 16.58 12.04
CA PHE A 73 5.28 17.07 12.40
C PHE A 73 5.92 17.89 11.29
N PRO A 74 5.35 19.07 10.89
CA PRO A 74 5.89 19.88 9.79
C PRO A 74 7.28 20.44 10.08
N ASP A 75 7.57 20.77 11.33
CA ASP A 75 8.79 21.48 11.77
C ASP A 75 9.88 20.52 12.31
N LYS A 76 9.65 19.21 12.27
CA LYS A 76 10.62 18.21 12.74
C LYS A 76 11.42 17.62 11.57
N PRO A 77 12.60 17.00 11.88
CA PRO A 77 13.36 16.28 10.86
C PRO A 77 12.47 15.30 10.07
N LEU A 78 12.74 15.16 8.78
CA LEU A 78 11.95 14.34 7.83
C LEU A 78 11.65 12.95 8.35
N ILE A 79 12.61 12.34 9.07
CA ILE A 79 12.46 10.97 9.56
C ILE A 79 11.23 10.81 10.49
N TYR A 80 10.87 11.83 11.27
CA TYR A 80 9.68 11.77 12.13
C TYR A 80 8.40 11.63 11.30
N ASN A 81 8.28 12.41 10.21
CA ASN A 81 7.14 12.30 9.30
C ASN A 81 7.14 10.98 8.53
N VAL A 82 8.31 10.50 8.10
CA VAL A 82 8.44 9.22 7.40
C VAL A 82 7.99 8.08 8.30
N VAL A 83 8.52 7.99 9.52
CA VAL A 83 8.13 6.93 10.47
C VAL A 83 6.66 7.03 10.83
N TRP A 84 6.17 8.23 11.13
CA TRP A 84 4.76 8.46 11.48
C TRP A 84 3.81 8.01 10.37
N LYS A 85 4.05 8.45 9.13
CA LYS A 85 3.25 8.06 7.97
C LYS A 85 3.32 6.57 7.69
N THR A 86 4.50 5.99 7.78
CA THR A 86 4.70 4.55 7.60
C THR A 86 3.83 3.75 8.56
N LEU A 87 3.84 4.08 9.85
CA LEU A 87 3.05 3.38 10.86
C LEU A 87 1.55 3.54 10.60
N ILE A 88 1.09 4.74 10.26
CA ILE A 88 -0.33 4.98 10.03
C ILE A 88 -0.81 4.26 8.76
N TYR A 89 -0.05 4.31 7.66
CA TYR A 89 -0.39 3.57 6.44
C TYR A 89 -0.39 2.07 6.67
N TRP A 90 0.57 1.56 7.44
CA TRP A 90 0.63 0.15 7.79
C TRP A 90 -0.59 -0.30 8.62
N LEU A 91 -0.97 0.48 9.64
CA LEU A 91 -2.18 0.21 10.42
C LEU A 91 -3.44 0.29 9.56
N ALA A 92 -3.56 1.29 8.70
CA ALA A 92 -4.68 1.43 7.78
C ALA A 92 -4.77 0.23 6.82
N PHE A 93 -3.63 -0.24 6.30
CA PHE A 93 -3.58 -1.41 5.43
C PHE A 93 -4.06 -2.67 6.15
N ILE A 94 -3.57 -2.92 7.38
CA ILE A 94 -4.02 -4.05 8.20
C ILE A 94 -5.54 -3.97 8.45
N LEU A 95 -6.03 -2.79 8.80
CA LEU A 95 -7.45 -2.57 9.07
C LEU A 95 -8.30 -2.84 7.83
N ILE A 96 -7.89 -2.32 6.66
CA ILE A 96 -8.60 -2.54 5.40
C ILE A 96 -8.62 -4.03 5.06
N GLN A 97 -7.48 -4.72 5.14
CA GLN A 97 -7.40 -6.16 4.90
C GLN A 97 -8.28 -6.96 5.87
N TYR A 98 -8.28 -6.57 7.14
CA TYR A 98 -9.13 -7.22 8.14
C TYR A 98 -10.62 -7.04 7.80
N LEU A 99 -11.02 -5.81 7.47
CA LEU A 99 -12.41 -5.50 7.09
C LEU A 99 -12.85 -6.23 5.82
N GLU A 100 -12.00 -6.26 4.79
CA GLU A 100 -12.29 -6.97 3.54
C GLU A 100 -12.52 -8.47 3.80
N ARG A 101 -11.66 -9.10 4.61
CA ARG A 101 -11.83 -10.51 4.99
C ARG A 101 -13.06 -10.73 5.86
N LEU A 102 -13.27 -9.88 6.87
CA LEU A 102 -14.41 -9.98 7.77
C LEU A 102 -15.73 -9.89 6.99
N ILE A 103 -15.84 -8.95 6.05
CA ILE A 103 -17.02 -8.82 5.18
C ILE A 103 -17.24 -10.11 4.38
N HIS A 104 -16.18 -10.68 3.81
CA HIS A 104 -16.28 -11.93 3.05
C HIS A 104 -16.80 -13.10 3.93
N PHE A 105 -16.33 -13.20 5.17
CA PHE A 105 -16.79 -14.23 6.12
C PHE A 105 -18.21 -13.98 6.61
N LEU A 106 -18.62 -12.73 6.80
CA LEU A 106 -19.99 -12.39 7.17
C LEU A 106 -21.05 -12.84 6.16
N PHE A 107 -20.71 -12.86 4.88
CA PHE A 107 -21.60 -13.41 3.85
C PHE A 107 -21.71 -14.94 3.90
N ARG A 108 -20.80 -15.63 4.59
CA ARG A 108 -20.77 -17.08 4.74
C ARG A 108 -21.33 -17.59 6.06
N TYR A 109 -21.20 -16.78 7.12
CA TYR A 109 -21.54 -17.16 8.48
C TYR A 109 -22.59 -16.22 9.05
N GLU A 110 -23.57 -16.75 9.76
CA GLU A 110 -24.71 -16.00 10.30
C GLU A 110 -24.34 -15.07 11.48
N SER A 111 -23.13 -15.20 12.05
CA SER A 111 -22.71 -14.46 13.25
C SER A 111 -21.32 -13.86 13.09
N LEU A 112 -21.19 -12.59 13.54
CA LEU A 112 -19.91 -11.87 13.64
C LEU A 112 -18.85 -12.64 14.47
N SER A 113 -19.27 -13.29 15.54
CA SER A 113 -18.37 -14.05 16.42
C SER A 113 -17.81 -15.28 15.73
N SER A 114 -18.64 -16.04 15.02
CA SER A 114 -18.19 -17.20 14.24
C SER A 114 -17.31 -16.80 13.06
N ALA A 115 -17.68 -15.74 12.33
CA ALA A 115 -16.88 -15.19 11.22
C ALA A 115 -15.47 -14.79 11.68
N ASN A 116 -15.37 -14.10 12.81
CA ASN A 116 -14.08 -13.65 13.35
C ASN A 116 -13.21 -14.84 13.83
N ARG A 117 -13.81 -15.83 14.49
CA ARG A 117 -13.11 -17.04 14.93
C ARG A 117 -12.49 -17.79 13.74
N HIS A 118 -13.28 -18.07 12.72
CA HIS A 118 -12.79 -18.74 11.51
C HIS A 118 -11.72 -17.93 10.77
N LEU A 119 -11.85 -16.61 10.75
CA LEU A 119 -10.83 -15.74 10.16
C LEU A 119 -9.45 -15.93 10.84
N PHE A 120 -9.41 -16.01 12.18
CA PHE A 120 -8.16 -16.22 12.91
C PHE A 120 -7.64 -17.65 12.79
N GLU A 121 -8.51 -18.64 12.68
CA GLU A 121 -8.14 -20.04 12.48
C GLU A 121 -7.52 -20.29 11.08
N GLU A 122 -7.98 -19.56 10.04
CA GLU A 122 -7.44 -19.67 8.68
C GLU A 122 -6.14 -18.88 8.43
N VAL A 123 -5.74 -18.01 9.37
CA VAL A 123 -4.51 -17.21 9.20
C VAL A 123 -3.27 -18.09 9.35
N VAL A 124 -2.51 -18.21 8.28
CA VAL A 124 -1.15 -18.77 8.32
C VAL A 124 -0.21 -17.71 8.86
N TRP A 125 0.02 -17.67 10.16
CA TRP A 125 0.78 -16.64 10.86
C TRP A 125 2.17 -16.35 10.30
N PRO A 126 3.03 -17.34 9.93
CA PRO A 126 4.35 -17.06 9.33
C PRO A 126 4.24 -16.31 8.01
N ARG A 127 3.27 -16.66 7.17
CA ARG A 127 3.01 -15.98 5.89
C ARG A 127 2.50 -14.56 6.12
N PHE A 128 1.61 -14.38 7.09
CA PHE A 128 1.10 -13.06 7.46
C PHE A 128 2.24 -12.13 7.86
N TRP A 129 3.10 -12.54 8.80
CA TRP A 129 4.23 -11.72 9.25
C TRP A 129 5.24 -11.44 8.14
N ALA A 130 5.53 -12.40 7.28
CA ALA A 130 6.40 -12.18 6.12
C ALA A 130 5.87 -11.06 5.21
N ILE A 131 4.55 -11.06 4.92
CA ILE A 131 3.91 -10.02 4.14
C ILE A 131 3.97 -8.67 4.87
N GLN A 132 3.72 -8.63 6.19
CA GLN A 132 3.75 -7.40 6.97
C GLN A 132 5.14 -6.76 7.03
N ILE A 133 6.20 -7.57 7.15
CA ILE A 133 7.58 -7.08 7.15
C ILE A 133 7.91 -6.42 5.80
N TRP A 134 7.64 -7.10 4.68
CA TRP A 134 7.84 -6.53 3.35
C TRP A 134 7.04 -5.26 3.13
N LEU A 135 5.77 -5.26 3.53
CA LEU A 135 4.91 -4.10 3.41
C LEU A 135 5.44 -2.91 4.22
N LEU A 136 5.90 -3.14 5.45
CA LEU A 136 6.46 -2.08 6.30
C LEU A 136 7.70 -1.45 5.67
N ILE A 137 8.61 -2.28 5.11
CA ILE A 137 9.81 -1.81 4.41
C ILE A 137 9.40 -0.98 3.19
N LEU A 138 8.49 -1.48 2.37
CA LEU A 138 8.03 -0.78 1.16
C LEU A 138 7.32 0.54 1.48
N LEU A 139 6.49 0.55 2.52
CA LEU A 139 5.85 1.78 2.99
C LEU A 139 6.87 2.80 3.50
N PHE A 140 7.89 2.34 4.22
CA PHE A 140 8.96 3.21 4.69
C PHE A 140 9.72 3.85 3.52
N VAL A 141 10.09 3.07 2.52
CA VAL A 141 10.75 3.57 1.30
C VAL A 141 9.84 4.54 0.55
N TYR A 142 8.57 4.19 0.37
CA TYR A 142 7.57 5.04 -0.29
C TYR A 142 7.39 6.38 0.43
N CYS A 143 7.20 6.35 1.75
CA CYS A 143 7.07 7.55 2.57
C CYS A 143 8.33 8.40 2.55
N GLY A 144 9.51 7.78 2.63
CA GLY A 144 10.80 8.47 2.55
C GLY A 144 10.96 9.22 1.24
N PHE A 145 10.68 8.56 0.12
CA PHE A 145 10.75 9.18 -1.19
C PHE A 145 9.74 10.30 -1.36
N ARG A 146 8.51 10.11 -0.89
CA ARG A 146 7.44 11.11 -0.96
C ARG A 146 7.75 12.35 -0.11
N GLU A 147 8.29 12.17 1.09
CA GLU A 147 8.70 13.28 1.95
C GLU A 147 9.91 14.03 1.37
N LEU A 148 10.86 13.30 0.76
CA LEU A 148 11.98 13.90 0.06
C LEU A 148 11.49 14.79 -1.10
N VAL A 149 10.60 14.27 -1.96
CA VAL A 149 10.01 15.03 -3.07
C VAL A 149 9.23 16.25 -2.57
N ARG A 150 8.56 16.14 -1.41
CA ARG A 150 7.84 17.25 -0.81
C ARG A 150 8.76 18.40 -0.39
N VAL A 151 9.93 18.09 0.19
CA VAL A 151 10.86 19.10 0.73
C VAL A 151 11.75 19.68 -0.36
N VAL A 152 12.29 18.84 -1.22
CA VAL A 152 13.19 19.26 -2.32
C VAL A 152 12.41 19.97 -3.44
N GLY A 153 11.14 19.63 -3.60
CA GLY A 153 10.32 20.07 -4.71
C GLY A 153 10.37 19.11 -5.90
N ARG A 154 9.20 18.85 -6.49
CA ARG A 154 9.07 17.90 -7.61
C ARG A 154 9.94 18.25 -8.81
N HIS A 155 10.02 19.54 -9.14
CA HIS A 155 10.81 20.04 -10.27
C HIS A 155 12.30 19.73 -10.09
N THR A 156 12.84 20.08 -8.93
CA THR A 156 14.26 19.85 -8.59
C THR A 156 14.61 18.36 -8.60
N VAL A 157 13.73 17.51 -8.08
CA VAL A 157 13.95 16.06 -8.11
C VAL A 157 13.98 15.54 -9.55
N ILE A 158 13.08 15.99 -10.42
CA ILE A 158 13.07 15.59 -11.84
C ILE A 158 14.35 16.06 -12.54
N GLU A 159 14.81 17.29 -12.28
CA GLU A 159 16.07 17.81 -12.83
C GLU A 159 17.29 17.00 -12.35
N MET A 160 17.32 16.62 -11.07
CA MET A 160 18.41 15.82 -10.53
C MET A 160 18.49 14.41 -11.15
N PHE A 161 17.33 13.79 -11.44
CA PHE A 161 17.32 12.43 -11.99
C PHE A 161 17.41 12.39 -13.52
N PHE A 162 16.86 13.35 -14.23
CA PHE A 162 16.74 13.30 -15.68
C PHE A 162 17.52 14.40 -16.41
N GLY A 163 18.17 15.31 -15.68
CA GLY A 163 19.03 16.34 -16.28
C GLY A 163 18.32 17.33 -17.21
N ARG A 164 17.00 17.38 -17.20
CA ARG A 164 16.20 18.31 -18.03
C ARG A 164 15.94 19.60 -17.26
N LYS A 165 16.49 20.70 -17.76
CA LYS A 165 15.93 22.03 -17.49
C LYS A 165 14.58 22.09 -18.21
N VAL A 166 13.49 22.03 -17.47
CA VAL A 166 12.13 22.27 -17.98
C VAL A 166 11.81 23.74 -17.82
#